data_3d5170de9489ba1bd553353d93259527
#
_entry.id   3d5170de9489ba1bd553353d93259527
#
_cell.length_a   1.000
_cell.length_b   1.000
_cell.length_c   1.000
_cell.angle_alpha   90.00
_cell.angle_beta   90.00
_cell.angle_gamma   90.00
#
_symmetry.space_group_name_H-M   'P 1'
#
loop_
_entity.id
_entity.type
_entity.pdbx_description
1 polymer ?
#
loop_
_entity_poly.entity_id
_entity_poly.type
_entity_poly.pdbx_seq_one_letter_code
_entity_poly.pdbx_strand_id
1 'polypeptide(L)'
;MIKIATAQIDVIPGNIRENWKQIEKEIQRAREKGAHMLVLPEMCLTGYLIGDLWDQNAFLRECEAYNEKIAAASRDITILWGSCAIDWEKTNDESRPRKYNAAFAAAGGHFLTPEKGRHPFVIKTLLPNYRCFDDRRYFTSLRQEALEEGLSLEEALTPFLLPAGSETIRTGVLLCEDSWDENYSLSPMAILAKKDISLFLNLSASPFTLGKNEKRHRMLGDALSKLRIPMIYVNQRGLQNNGKTCYTFDGMTAAYDKEGTLIAEARPYEEPRCLFLFHRDS
;
A
#
# COMPACT_ATOMS: atom_id res chain seq x y z
N MET A 1 1.17 -11.71 20.87
CA MET A 1 0.43 -10.45 20.59
C MET A 1 1.33 -9.54 19.77
N ILE A 2 0.85 -9.15 18.58
CA ILE A 2 1.63 -8.35 17.62
C ILE A 2 1.15 -6.92 17.65
N LYS A 3 2.09 -5.97 17.75
CA LYS A 3 1.81 -4.53 17.73
C LYS A 3 2.08 -3.97 16.35
N ILE A 4 1.04 -3.48 15.67
CA ILE A 4 1.12 -2.88 14.34
C ILE A 4 0.83 -1.38 14.45
N ALA A 5 1.82 -0.56 14.14
CA ALA A 5 1.64 0.88 14.00
C ALA A 5 1.19 1.23 12.58
N THR A 6 0.32 2.21 12.45
CA THR A 6 -0.06 2.80 11.17
C THR A 6 0.23 4.29 11.16
N ALA A 7 0.60 4.83 10.02
CA ALA A 7 0.85 6.26 9.88
C ALA A 7 0.04 6.84 8.70
N GLN A 8 -0.89 7.73 9.05
CA GLN A 8 -1.68 8.56 8.12
C GLN A 8 -0.91 9.85 7.84
N ILE A 9 0.12 9.79 7.00
CA ILE A 9 1.02 10.93 6.76
C ILE A 9 0.45 11.92 5.75
N ASP A 10 0.91 13.18 5.85
CA ASP A 10 0.59 14.28 4.94
C ASP A 10 1.56 14.25 3.76
N VAL A 11 1.14 13.60 2.68
CA VAL A 11 2.02 13.35 1.53
C VAL A 11 2.11 14.58 0.64
N ILE A 12 3.32 15.10 0.44
CA ILE A 12 3.61 16.22 -0.45
C ILE A 12 3.94 15.67 -1.84
N PRO A 13 3.10 15.91 -2.87
CA PRO A 13 3.29 15.33 -4.19
C PRO A 13 4.61 15.80 -4.83
N GLY A 14 5.41 14.85 -5.33
CA GLY A 14 6.68 15.09 -5.99
C GLY A 14 7.84 15.48 -5.05
N ASN A 15 7.62 15.58 -3.74
CA ASN A 15 8.68 15.97 -2.80
C ASN A 15 9.15 14.78 -1.95
N ILE A 16 9.96 13.93 -2.57
CA ILE A 16 10.48 12.70 -1.94
C ILE A 16 11.22 13.00 -0.63
N ARG A 17 11.98 14.08 -0.56
CA ARG A 17 12.81 14.41 0.61
C ARG A 17 11.97 14.77 1.83
N GLU A 18 10.93 15.58 1.65
CA GLU A 18 10.05 15.96 2.76
C GLU A 18 9.16 14.78 3.17
N ASN A 19 8.70 13.97 2.22
CA ASN A 19 7.97 12.75 2.52
C ASN A 19 8.84 11.75 3.31
N TRP A 20 10.11 11.59 2.95
CA TRP A 20 11.05 10.78 3.71
C TRP A 20 11.18 11.27 5.15
N LYS A 21 11.32 12.57 5.40
CA LYS A 21 11.42 13.10 6.77
C LYS A 21 10.18 12.74 7.62
N GLN A 22 9.01 12.76 7.01
CA GLN A 22 7.78 12.33 7.69
C GLN A 22 7.81 10.82 7.96
N ILE A 23 8.19 10.01 6.97
CA ILE A 23 8.33 8.56 7.12
C ILE A 23 9.34 8.22 8.21
N GLU A 24 10.51 8.85 8.22
CA GLU A 24 11.56 8.65 9.24
C GLU A 24 11.05 8.98 10.65
N LYS A 25 10.30 10.08 10.80
CA LYS A 25 9.66 10.44 12.07
C LYS A 25 8.66 9.38 12.54
N GLU A 26 7.86 8.81 11.61
CA GLU A 26 6.89 7.77 11.97
C GLU A 26 7.58 6.43 12.29
N ILE A 27 8.70 6.10 11.63
CA ILE A 27 9.53 4.94 12.00
C ILE A 27 10.03 5.09 13.44
N GLN A 28 10.57 6.25 13.80
CA GLN A 28 11.06 6.52 15.14
C GLN A 28 9.93 6.42 16.19
N ARG A 29 8.77 7.01 15.89
CA ARG A 29 7.58 6.94 16.76
C ARG A 29 7.06 5.51 16.96
N ALA A 30 7.06 4.70 15.90
CA ALA A 30 6.67 3.30 15.98
C ALA A 30 7.60 2.51 16.91
N ARG A 31 8.91 2.76 16.81
CA ARG A 31 9.92 2.17 17.70
C ARG A 31 9.69 2.55 19.18
N GLU A 32 9.49 3.83 19.45
CA GLU A 32 9.22 4.34 20.81
C GLU A 32 7.99 3.70 21.45
N LYS A 33 6.98 3.33 20.63
CA LYS A 33 5.80 2.61 21.09
C LYS A 33 5.97 1.09 21.17
N GLY A 34 7.16 0.58 20.83
CA GLY A 34 7.46 -0.85 20.78
C GLY A 34 6.63 -1.59 19.74
N ALA A 35 6.34 -0.96 18.62
CA ALA A 35 5.67 -1.61 17.49
C ALA A 35 6.60 -2.62 16.82
N HIS A 36 6.03 -3.76 16.42
CA HIS A 36 6.75 -4.78 15.66
C HIS A 36 6.73 -4.48 14.16
N MET A 37 5.72 -3.73 13.72
CA MET A 37 5.50 -3.38 12.33
C MET A 37 4.98 -1.95 12.20
N LEU A 38 5.41 -1.26 11.14
CA LEU A 38 4.85 0.02 10.69
C LEU A 38 4.27 -0.15 9.30
N VAL A 39 3.02 0.29 9.10
CA VAL A 39 2.36 0.30 7.80
C VAL A 39 2.09 1.75 7.37
N LEU A 40 2.56 2.08 6.18
CA LEU A 40 2.46 3.39 5.55
C LEU A 40 1.52 3.32 4.34
N PRO A 41 0.96 4.46 3.88
CA PRO A 41 0.02 4.48 2.76
C PRO A 41 0.63 4.13 1.39
N GLU A 42 -0.24 3.94 0.40
CA GLU A 42 0.09 3.90 -1.03
C GLU A 42 0.76 5.20 -1.46
N MET A 43 1.80 5.11 -2.31
CA MET A 43 2.55 6.26 -2.87
C MET A 43 2.98 7.30 -1.82
N CYS A 44 3.25 6.85 -0.60
CA CYS A 44 3.57 7.74 0.52
C CYS A 44 4.95 8.44 0.36
N LEU A 45 5.84 7.88 -0.44
CA LEU A 45 7.16 8.46 -0.73
C LEU A 45 7.10 9.51 -1.84
N THR A 46 6.35 9.24 -2.88
CA THR A 46 6.34 10.04 -4.12
C THR A 46 5.18 11.03 -4.22
N GLY A 47 4.09 10.76 -3.54
CA GLY A 47 2.78 11.31 -3.86
C GLY A 47 2.15 10.55 -5.03
N TYR A 48 0.83 10.70 -5.17
CA TYR A 48 0.04 9.99 -6.17
C TYR A 48 -0.21 10.85 -7.42
N LEU A 49 -0.68 12.08 -7.21
CA LEU A 49 -1.04 13.01 -8.30
C LEU A 49 0.14 13.90 -8.66
N ILE A 50 1.14 13.35 -9.34
CA ILE A 50 2.37 14.08 -9.71
C ILE A 50 2.53 14.27 -11.22
N GLY A 51 1.59 13.79 -12.03
CA GLY A 51 1.57 14.00 -13.47
C GLY A 51 2.85 13.54 -14.16
N ASP A 52 3.38 14.37 -15.04
CA ASP A 52 4.52 14.05 -15.91
C ASP A 52 5.88 13.95 -15.14
N LEU A 53 5.91 14.13 -13.82
CA LEU A 53 7.08 13.76 -13.02
C LEU A 53 7.38 12.26 -13.11
N TRP A 54 6.35 11.43 -13.34
CA TRP A 54 6.52 10.01 -13.60
C TRP A 54 7.38 9.68 -14.82
N ASP A 55 7.60 10.64 -15.71
CA ASP A 55 8.38 10.48 -16.94
C ASP A 55 9.81 11.02 -16.81
N GLN A 56 10.19 11.52 -15.65
CA GLN A 56 11.53 12.06 -15.39
C GLN A 56 12.43 11.02 -14.73
N ASN A 57 13.42 10.52 -15.48
CA ASN A 57 14.36 9.50 -14.98
C ASN A 57 15.10 9.94 -13.69
N ALA A 58 15.40 11.23 -13.54
CA ALA A 58 16.05 11.75 -12.33
C ALA A 58 15.16 11.57 -11.09
N PHE A 59 13.85 11.83 -11.22
CA PHE A 59 12.87 11.61 -10.16
C PHE A 59 12.73 10.11 -9.83
N LEU A 60 12.68 9.26 -10.84
CA LEU A 60 12.58 7.82 -10.65
C LEU A 60 13.81 7.25 -9.92
N ARG A 61 15.02 7.69 -10.27
CA ARG A 61 16.25 7.28 -9.55
C ARG A 61 16.29 7.81 -8.11
N GLU A 62 15.80 9.03 -7.87
CA GLU A 62 15.66 9.52 -6.49
C GLU A 62 14.65 8.67 -5.70
N CYS A 63 13.54 8.25 -6.32
CA CYS A 63 12.56 7.34 -5.71
C CYS A 63 13.21 6.01 -5.29
N GLU A 64 13.99 5.37 -6.16
CA GLU A 64 14.71 4.14 -5.84
C GLU A 64 15.67 4.33 -4.67
N ALA A 65 16.50 5.38 -4.71
CA ALA A 65 17.46 5.66 -3.65
C ALA A 65 16.78 5.86 -2.28
N TYR A 66 15.58 6.43 -2.25
CA TYR A 66 14.82 6.59 -1.01
C TYR A 66 14.05 5.34 -0.59
N ASN A 67 13.62 4.49 -1.52
CA ASN A 67 13.13 3.15 -1.18
C ASN A 67 14.22 2.32 -0.47
N GLU A 68 15.47 2.39 -0.94
CA GLU A 68 16.63 1.79 -0.26
C GLU A 68 16.84 2.35 1.16
N LYS A 69 16.66 3.65 1.36
CA LYS A 69 16.77 4.27 2.70
C LYS A 69 15.69 3.76 3.65
N ILE A 70 14.44 3.61 3.16
CA ILE A 70 13.36 3.06 3.97
C ILE A 70 13.68 1.60 4.34
N ALA A 71 14.14 0.80 3.37
CA ALA A 71 14.55 -0.57 3.64
C ALA A 71 15.68 -0.64 4.68
N ALA A 72 16.73 0.17 4.53
CA ALA A 72 17.83 0.24 5.49
C ALA A 72 17.39 0.68 6.90
N ALA A 73 16.30 1.45 7.00
CA ALA A 73 15.72 1.87 8.27
C ALA A 73 14.90 0.76 8.96
N SER A 74 14.68 -0.40 8.36
CA SER A 74 13.88 -1.49 8.94
C SER A 74 14.64 -2.47 9.84
N ARG A 75 15.81 -2.08 10.39
CA ARG A 75 16.71 -3.00 11.11
C ARG A 75 16.07 -3.73 12.28
N ASP A 76 15.20 -3.07 13.01
CA ASP A 76 14.58 -3.51 14.25
C ASP A 76 13.05 -3.48 14.25
N ILE A 77 12.48 -3.14 13.10
CA ILE A 77 11.02 -3.06 12.88
C ILE A 77 10.70 -3.45 11.44
N THR A 78 9.63 -4.20 11.21
CA THR A 78 9.15 -4.45 9.86
C THR A 78 8.42 -3.20 9.34
N ILE A 79 8.76 -2.74 8.13
CA ILE A 79 8.13 -1.57 7.50
C ILE A 79 7.48 -1.99 6.20
N LEU A 80 6.19 -1.58 6.01
CA LEU A 80 5.49 -1.67 4.74
C LEU A 80 5.15 -0.26 4.26
N TRP A 81 5.39 -0.01 2.96
CA TRP A 81 5.08 1.28 2.35
C TRP A 81 4.70 1.16 0.89
N GLY A 82 3.87 2.08 0.41
CA GLY A 82 3.53 2.21 -0.99
C GLY A 82 4.44 3.22 -1.69
N SER A 83 5.00 2.83 -2.83
CA SER A 83 5.90 3.67 -3.65
C SER A 83 5.90 3.21 -5.10
N CYS A 84 6.69 3.87 -5.94
CA CYS A 84 6.95 3.44 -7.31
C CYS A 84 8.09 2.41 -7.34
N ALA A 85 7.87 1.30 -8.04
CA ALA A 85 8.93 0.39 -8.48
C ALA A 85 9.23 0.63 -9.96
N ILE A 86 10.49 0.54 -10.36
CA ILE A 86 10.95 0.83 -11.71
C ILE A 86 11.67 -0.40 -12.28
N ASP A 87 11.31 -0.77 -13.49
CA ASP A 87 12.05 -1.74 -14.28
C ASP A 87 12.75 -1.01 -15.44
N TRP A 88 14.05 -0.83 -15.30
CA TRP A 88 14.87 -0.14 -16.30
C TRP A 88 15.17 -1.00 -17.53
N GLU A 89 14.97 -2.30 -17.45
CA GLU A 89 15.21 -3.25 -18.56
C GLU A 89 13.99 -3.38 -19.47
N LYS A 90 12.78 -3.17 -18.91
CA LYS A 90 11.54 -3.14 -19.67
C LYS A 90 11.13 -1.70 -20.00
N THR A 91 10.67 -1.47 -21.21
CA THR A 91 10.15 -0.15 -21.62
C THR A 91 8.67 -0.26 -22.01
N ASN A 92 7.96 0.86 -21.90
CA ASN A 92 6.64 1.02 -22.49
C ASN A 92 6.74 1.40 -23.98
N ASP A 93 5.59 1.58 -24.65
CA ASP A 93 5.51 1.92 -26.08
C ASP A 93 6.19 3.27 -26.43
N GLU A 94 6.41 4.13 -25.43
CA GLU A 94 7.09 5.41 -25.58
C GLU A 94 8.60 5.31 -25.26
N SER A 95 9.15 4.13 -25.15
CA SER A 95 10.55 3.84 -24.78
C SER A 95 10.95 4.39 -23.40
N ARG A 96 9.99 4.56 -22.48
CA ARG A 96 10.22 4.96 -21.10
C ARG A 96 10.33 3.75 -20.20
N PRO A 97 11.10 3.80 -19.11
CA PRO A 97 11.20 2.70 -18.15
C PRO A 97 9.83 2.28 -17.63
N ARG A 98 9.60 0.98 -17.51
CA ARG A 98 8.35 0.47 -16.96
C ARG A 98 8.26 0.79 -15.47
N LYS A 99 7.09 1.19 -15.03
CA LYS A 99 6.80 1.61 -13.65
C LYS A 99 5.63 0.82 -13.10
N TYR A 100 5.68 0.57 -11.80
CA TYR A 100 4.63 -0.10 -11.06
C TYR A 100 4.23 0.72 -9.84
N ASN A 101 2.93 0.88 -9.62
CA ASN A 101 2.42 1.25 -8.31
C ASN A 101 2.59 0.02 -7.42
N ALA A 102 3.44 0.10 -6.41
CA ALA A 102 3.92 -1.07 -5.69
C ALA A 102 3.89 -0.90 -4.17
N ALA A 103 3.70 -2.01 -3.46
CA ALA A 103 3.89 -2.11 -2.02
C ALA A 103 5.17 -2.88 -1.72
N PHE A 104 6.06 -2.23 -1.00
CA PHE A 104 7.32 -2.78 -0.51
C PHE A 104 7.18 -3.22 0.94
N ALA A 105 7.95 -4.22 1.33
CA ALA A 105 8.16 -4.59 2.71
C ALA A 105 9.65 -4.77 2.98
N ALA A 106 10.09 -4.40 4.17
CA ALA A 106 11.48 -4.61 4.61
C ALA A 106 11.55 -4.98 6.09
N ALA A 107 12.52 -5.79 6.44
CA ALA A 107 12.87 -6.15 7.81
C ALA A 107 14.37 -6.47 7.89
N GLY A 108 14.99 -6.21 9.05
CA GLY A 108 16.41 -6.45 9.23
C GLY A 108 17.33 -5.61 8.34
N GLY A 109 16.82 -4.51 7.78
CA GLY A 109 17.55 -3.63 6.87
C GLY A 109 17.48 -4.05 5.40
N HIS A 110 16.68 -5.05 5.03
CA HIS A 110 16.59 -5.61 3.67
C HIS A 110 15.14 -5.69 3.18
N PHE A 111 14.97 -5.53 1.87
CA PHE A 111 13.68 -5.80 1.23
C PHE A 111 13.26 -7.26 1.46
N LEU A 112 11.96 -7.45 1.66
CA LEU A 112 11.33 -8.75 1.66
C LEU A 112 10.71 -9.03 0.29
N THR A 113 10.78 -10.27 -0.15
CA THR A 113 10.09 -10.73 -1.35
C THR A 113 8.81 -11.47 -0.96
N PRO A 114 7.68 -11.21 -1.63
CA PRO A 114 6.47 -12.01 -1.44
C PRO A 114 6.75 -13.48 -1.67
N GLU A 115 5.99 -14.36 -1.03
CA GLU A 115 6.19 -15.80 -1.13
C GLU A 115 6.08 -16.29 -2.58
N LYS A 116 7.17 -16.88 -3.12
CA LYS A 116 7.31 -17.23 -4.54
C LYS A 116 7.22 -16.03 -5.50
N GLY A 117 7.29 -14.79 -4.98
CA GLY A 117 7.29 -13.58 -5.79
C GLY A 117 8.59 -13.44 -6.61
N ARG A 118 8.50 -12.83 -7.78
CA ARG A 118 9.66 -12.52 -8.64
C ARG A 118 10.31 -11.19 -8.30
N HIS A 119 9.53 -10.29 -7.70
CA HIS A 119 9.96 -8.95 -7.33
C HIS A 119 9.98 -8.78 -5.81
N PRO A 120 10.84 -7.94 -5.24
CA PRO A 120 10.84 -7.63 -3.81
C PRO A 120 9.72 -6.62 -3.45
N PHE A 121 8.57 -6.74 -4.11
CA PHE A 121 7.38 -5.92 -3.90
C PHE A 121 6.14 -6.59 -4.49
N VAL A 122 4.96 -6.13 -4.06
CA VAL A 122 3.67 -6.45 -4.67
C VAL A 122 3.29 -5.34 -5.64
N ILE A 123 2.86 -5.71 -6.84
CA ILE A 123 2.37 -4.77 -7.87
C ILE A 123 0.85 -4.61 -7.72
N LYS A 124 0.34 -3.39 -7.86
CA LYS A 124 -1.09 -3.09 -7.90
C LYS A 124 -1.77 -3.84 -9.04
N THR A 125 -2.84 -4.57 -8.71
CA THR A 125 -3.56 -5.41 -9.67
C THR A 125 -4.57 -4.61 -10.48
N LEU A 126 -5.36 -3.75 -9.80
CA LEU A 126 -6.42 -2.95 -10.38
C LEU A 126 -5.97 -1.50 -10.52
N LEU A 127 -5.74 -1.05 -11.75
CA LEU A 127 -5.37 0.33 -12.04
C LEU A 127 -6.62 1.15 -12.36
N PRO A 128 -7.04 2.09 -11.49
CA PRO A 128 -8.17 2.96 -11.78
C PRO A 128 -7.83 3.88 -12.98
N ASN A 129 -8.79 4.02 -13.88
CA ASN A 129 -8.67 4.86 -15.07
C ASN A 129 -9.99 5.60 -15.32
N TYR A 130 -10.46 6.32 -14.29
CA TYR A 130 -11.70 7.06 -14.28
C TYR A 130 -11.58 8.32 -13.43
N ARG A 131 -12.37 9.35 -13.73
CA ARG A 131 -12.32 10.66 -13.07
C ARG A 131 -10.92 11.28 -13.13
N CYS A 132 -10.26 11.44 -11.99
CA CYS A 132 -8.90 11.97 -11.85
C CYS A 132 -7.80 10.91 -12.02
N PHE A 133 -8.16 9.65 -12.01
CA PHE A 133 -7.20 8.56 -12.07
C PHE A 133 -6.89 8.22 -13.52
N ASP A 134 -5.61 8.24 -13.83
CA ASP A 134 -5.03 7.86 -15.12
C ASP A 134 -3.84 6.91 -14.94
N ASP A 135 -3.97 5.99 -13.98
CA ASP A 135 -2.92 5.05 -13.58
C ASP A 135 -2.32 4.29 -14.77
N ARG A 136 -3.16 3.90 -15.72
CA ARG A 136 -2.72 3.14 -16.91
C ARG A 136 -1.78 3.92 -17.82
N ARG A 137 -1.75 5.24 -17.69
CA ARG A 137 -0.80 6.08 -18.44
C ARG A 137 0.62 5.91 -17.94
N TYR A 138 0.80 5.65 -16.65
CA TYR A 138 2.11 5.66 -16.01
C TYR A 138 2.55 4.28 -15.54
N PHE A 139 1.61 3.40 -15.16
CA PHE A 139 1.90 2.15 -14.47
C PHE A 139 1.42 0.93 -15.24
N THR A 140 2.19 -0.15 -15.12
CA THR A 140 1.80 -1.49 -15.55
C THR A 140 1.16 -2.23 -14.37
N SER A 141 0.02 -2.88 -14.60
CA SER A 141 -0.67 -3.67 -13.57
C SER A 141 -0.04 -5.04 -13.37
N LEU A 142 -0.24 -5.65 -12.19
CA LEU A 142 0.13 -7.04 -11.96
C LEU A 142 -0.52 -7.98 -12.97
N ARG A 143 -1.74 -7.68 -13.40
CA ARG A 143 -2.44 -8.48 -14.40
C ARG A 143 -1.70 -8.51 -15.75
N GLN A 144 -1.19 -7.36 -16.18
CA GLN A 144 -0.43 -7.28 -17.42
C GLN A 144 0.93 -7.95 -17.27
N GLU A 145 1.63 -7.70 -16.16
CA GLU A 145 2.92 -8.33 -15.87
C GLU A 145 2.81 -9.86 -15.84
N ALA A 146 1.81 -10.40 -15.15
CA ALA A 146 1.56 -11.84 -15.09
C ALA A 146 1.30 -12.46 -16.48
N LEU A 147 0.47 -11.76 -17.31
CA LEU A 147 0.19 -12.22 -18.67
C LEU A 147 1.47 -12.30 -19.54
N GLU A 148 2.33 -11.29 -19.46
CA GLU A 148 3.59 -11.24 -20.20
C GLU A 148 4.57 -12.33 -19.73
N GLU A 149 4.51 -12.69 -18.46
CA GLU A 149 5.33 -13.74 -17.86
C GLU A 149 4.74 -15.17 -18.00
N GLY A 150 3.56 -15.28 -18.63
CA GLY A 150 2.87 -16.56 -18.79
C GLY A 150 2.32 -17.15 -17.49
N LEU A 151 2.04 -16.31 -16.49
CA LEU A 151 1.48 -16.69 -15.21
C LEU A 151 -0.02 -16.40 -15.15
N SER A 152 -0.75 -17.23 -14.41
CA SER A 152 -2.09 -16.85 -13.95
C SER A 152 -1.98 -15.76 -12.88
N LEU A 153 -3.06 -14.99 -12.69
CA LEU A 153 -3.08 -13.98 -11.62
C LEU A 153 -3.01 -14.63 -10.22
N GLU A 154 -3.57 -15.82 -10.07
CA GLU A 154 -3.48 -16.63 -8.86
C GLU A 154 -2.03 -17.01 -8.51
N GLU A 155 -1.18 -17.22 -9.51
CA GLU A 155 0.24 -17.50 -9.30
C GLU A 155 1.02 -16.22 -8.99
N ALA A 156 0.70 -15.12 -9.67
CA ALA A 156 1.42 -13.86 -9.53
C ALA A 156 1.08 -13.08 -8.24
N LEU A 157 -0.18 -13.10 -7.79
CA LEU A 157 -0.63 -12.39 -6.59
C LEU A 157 -0.35 -13.22 -5.34
N THR A 158 0.76 -12.97 -4.67
CA THR A 158 1.28 -13.78 -3.56
C THR A 158 1.41 -13.00 -2.25
N PRO A 159 1.21 -13.66 -1.08
CA PRO A 159 1.32 -13.01 0.21
C PRO A 159 2.77 -12.75 0.61
N PHE A 160 2.97 -11.80 1.51
CA PHE A 160 4.21 -11.66 2.26
C PHE A 160 4.22 -12.54 3.50
N LEU A 161 5.42 -13.00 3.88
CA LEU A 161 5.73 -13.53 5.21
C LEU A 161 6.44 -12.43 5.99
N LEU A 162 5.70 -11.72 6.85
CA LEU A 162 6.18 -10.53 7.54
C LEU A 162 6.65 -10.87 8.97
N PRO A 163 7.93 -10.67 9.31
CA PRO A 163 8.40 -10.77 10.68
C PRO A 163 7.72 -9.75 11.58
N ALA A 164 7.26 -10.16 12.76
CA ALA A 164 6.60 -9.29 13.73
C ALA A 164 6.96 -9.72 15.17
N GLY A 165 8.05 -9.22 15.68
CA GLY A 165 8.65 -9.68 16.95
C GLY A 165 9.19 -11.11 16.81
N SER A 166 8.71 -12.04 17.65
CA SER A 166 9.06 -13.45 17.57
C SER A 166 8.19 -14.28 16.60
N GLU A 167 7.21 -13.64 15.97
CA GLU A 167 6.25 -14.30 15.09
C GLU A 167 6.47 -13.91 13.63
N THR A 168 5.86 -14.66 12.72
CA THR A 168 5.76 -14.31 11.30
C THR A 168 4.28 -14.34 10.90
N ILE A 169 3.81 -13.28 10.26
CA ILE A 169 2.44 -13.17 9.80
C ILE A 169 2.39 -13.37 8.28
N ARG A 170 1.58 -14.29 7.82
CA ARG A 170 1.28 -14.45 6.40
C ARG A 170 0.20 -13.44 6.02
N THR A 171 0.56 -12.45 5.22
CA THR A 171 -0.21 -11.23 5.01
C THR A 171 -0.53 -11.01 3.54
N GLY A 172 -1.80 -10.78 3.23
CA GLY A 172 -2.24 -10.31 1.93
C GLY A 172 -2.10 -8.79 1.86
N VAL A 173 -1.26 -8.30 0.96
CA VAL A 173 -1.07 -6.86 0.76
C VAL A 173 -1.82 -6.39 -0.47
N LEU A 174 -2.60 -5.31 -0.33
CA LEU A 174 -3.46 -4.72 -1.34
C LEU A 174 -3.11 -3.24 -1.50
N LEU A 175 -3.31 -2.72 -2.71
CA LEU A 175 -3.12 -1.31 -3.02
C LEU A 175 -4.45 -0.68 -3.44
N CYS A 176 -5.06 0.07 -2.55
CA CYS A 176 -6.27 0.90 -2.73
C CYS A 176 -7.38 0.23 -3.55
N GLU A 177 -7.38 0.42 -4.88
CA GLU A 177 -8.39 -0.09 -5.83
C GLU A 177 -8.51 -1.62 -5.78
N ASP A 178 -7.47 -2.35 -5.38
CA ASP A 178 -7.50 -3.81 -5.26
C ASP A 178 -8.57 -4.32 -4.28
N SER A 179 -9.07 -3.47 -3.39
CA SER A 179 -10.18 -3.75 -2.49
C SER A 179 -11.53 -3.18 -2.95
N TRP A 180 -11.57 -2.41 -4.04
CA TRP A 180 -12.79 -1.85 -4.64
C TRP A 180 -13.25 -2.66 -5.86
N ASP A 181 -13.27 -3.96 -5.73
CA ASP A 181 -13.39 -4.91 -6.83
C ASP A 181 -14.84 -5.22 -7.27
N GLU A 182 -15.86 -4.61 -6.64
CA GLU A 182 -17.29 -4.85 -6.95
C GLU A 182 -17.64 -4.71 -8.44
N ASN A 183 -16.93 -3.84 -9.18
CA ASN A 183 -17.18 -3.58 -10.60
C ASN A 183 -16.15 -4.26 -11.53
N TYR A 184 -15.31 -5.12 -11.01
CA TYR A 184 -14.30 -5.85 -11.77
C TYR A 184 -14.67 -7.33 -11.91
N SER A 185 -14.20 -7.96 -12.96
CA SER A 185 -14.40 -9.41 -13.21
C SER A 185 -13.49 -10.30 -12.34
N LEU A 186 -12.65 -9.72 -11.52
CA LEU A 186 -11.72 -10.40 -10.63
C LEU A 186 -11.63 -9.69 -9.28
N SER A 187 -11.34 -10.45 -8.22
CA SER A 187 -11.17 -9.95 -6.86
C SER A 187 -9.79 -10.34 -6.32
N PRO A 188 -8.87 -9.36 -6.20
CA PRO A 188 -7.56 -9.59 -5.56
C PRO A 188 -7.70 -10.09 -4.11
N MET A 189 -8.69 -9.57 -3.37
CA MET A 189 -8.98 -10.03 -2.01
C MET A 189 -9.35 -11.51 -1.97
N ALA A 190 -10.26 -11.96 -2.85
CA ALA A 190 -10.69 -13.35 -2.92
C ALA A 190 -9.57 -14.31 -3.34
N ILE A 191 -8.65 -13.86 -4.22
CA ILE A 191 -7.47 -14.63 -4.61
C ILE A 191 -6.53 -14.81 -3.42
N LEU A 192 -6.20 -13.73 -2.72
CA LEU A 192 -5.30 -13.78 -1.55
C LEU A 192 -5.91 -14.57 -0.39
N ALA A 193 -7.22 -14.47 -0.16
CA ALA A 193 -7.91 -15.21 0.90
C ALA A 193 -7.76 -16.74 0.77
N LYS A 194 -7.60 -17.27 -0.44
CA LYS A 194 -7.35 -18.70 -0.69
C LYS A 194 -5.92 -19.14 -0.35
N LYS A 195 -5.05 -18.22 0.09
CA LYS A 195 -3.63 -18.47 0.34
C LYS A 195 -3.25 -18.52 1.82
N ASP A 196 -4.21 -18.87 2.66
CA ASP A 196 -4.01 -19.06 4.10
C ASP A 196 -3.35 -17.83 4.78
N ILE A 197 -3.79 -16.65 4.41
CA ILE A 197 -3.35 -15.40 5.04
C ILE A 197 -4.11 -15.16 6.35
N SER A 198 -3.44 -14.52 7.31
CA SER A 198 -4.02 -14.19 8.62
C SER A 198 -4.49 -12.74 8.72
N LEU A 199 -4.07 -11.88 7.80
CA LEU A 199 -4.31 -10.44 7.84
C LEU A 199 -4.27 -9.85 6.44
N PHE A 200 -5.20 -8.94 6.13
CA PHE A 200 -5.06 -8.02 5.02
C PHE A 200 -4.43 -6.70 5.46
N LEU A 201 -3.48 -6.19 4.70
CA LEU A 201 -3.00 -4.81 4.79
C LEU A 201 -3.33 -4.09 3.49
N ASN A 202 -4.17 -3.07 3.56
CA ASN A 202 -4.53 -2.25 2.41
C ASN A 202 -3.87 -0.88 2.53
N LEU A 203 -2.90 -0.61 1.66
CA LEU A 203 -2.20 0.66 1.55
C LEU A 203 -2.95 1.52 0.52
N SER A 204 -3.43 2.69 0.92
CA SER A 204 -4.33 3.50 0.10
C SER A 204 -3.89 4.94 -0.10
N ALA A 205 -4.22 5.45 -1.26
CA ALA A 205 -4.26 6.87 -1.62
C ALA A 205 -5.67 7.18 -2.14
N SER A 206 -6.66 7.08 -1.26
CA SER A 206 -8.07 7.21 -1.58
C SER A 206 -8.55 8.62 -1.25
N PRO A 207 -8.87 9.47 -2.27
CA PRO A 207 -9.25 10.85 -2.02
C PRO A 207 -10.64 10.95 -1.39
N PHE A 208 -10.84 12.03 -0.66
CA PHE A 208 -12.12 12.38 -0.07
C PHE A 208 -13.18 12.65 -1.14
N THR A 209 -14.35 12.08 -0.95
CA THR A 209 -15.61 12.50 -1.58
C THR A 209 -16.73 12.32 -0.56
N LEU A 210 -17.77 13.14 -0.66
CA LEU A 210 -18.90 13.07 0.27
C LEU A 210 -19.54 11.67 0.27
N GLY A 211 -19.73 11.08 1.46
CA GLY A 211 -20.31 9.75 1.63
C GLY A 211 -19.37 8.56 1.28
N LYS A 212 -18.11 8.84 0.89
CA LYS A 212 -17.20 7.77 0.48
C LYS A 212 -16.77 6.89 1.64
N ASN A 213 -16.63 7.44 2.83
CA ASN A 213 -16.19 6.67 3.99
C ASN A 213 -17.24 5.65 4.41
N GLU A 214 -18.52 6.03 4.45
CA GLU A 214 -19.63 5.13 4.74
C GLU A 214 -19.73 4.01 3.68
N LYS A 215 -19.53 4.36 2.39
CA LYS A 215 -19.48 3.37 1.32
C LYS A 215 -18.31 2.40 1.52
N ARG A 216 -17.12 2.91 1.89
CA ARG A 216 -15.93 2.10 2.17
C ARG A 216 -16.19 1.10 3.30
N HIS A 217 -16.74 1.57 4.44
CA HIS A 217 -17.04 0.68 5.57
C HIS A 217 -17.99 -0.44 5.20
N ARG A 218 -19.07 -0.10 4.50
CA ARG A 218 -20.04 -1.12 4.03
C ARG A 218 -19.37 -2.13 3.11
N MET A 219 -18.68 -1.67 2.08
CA MET A 219 -18.06 -2.53 1.08
C MET A 219 -16.97 -3.44 1.69
N LEU A 220 -16.06 -2.86 2.49
CA LEU A 220 -15.02 -3.65 3.16
C LEU A 220 -15.61 -4.60 4.20
N GLY A 221 -16.58 -4.14 5.00
CA GLY A 221 -17.27 -4.98 5.97
C GLY A 221 -17.96 -6.17 5.33
N ASP A 222 -18.70 -5.95 4.24
CA ASP A 222 -19.38 -7.03 3.49
C ASP A 222 -18.38 -8.04 2.89
N ALA A 223 -17.25 -7.58 2.38
CA ALA A 223 -16.23 -8.46 1.82
C ALA A 223 -15.52 -9.27 2.92
N LEU A 224 -15.07 -8.61 3.98
CA LEU A 224 -14.32 -9.24 5.08
C LEU A 224 -15.17 -10.24 5.86
N SER A 225 -16.45 -9.95 6.08
CA SER A 225 -17.38 -10.88 6.74
C SER A 225 -17.52 -12.22 6.00
N LYS A 226 -17.40 -12.20 4.66
CA LYS A 226 -17.42 -13.41 3.82
C LYS A 226 -16.08 -14.13 3.80
N LEU A 227 -14.98 -13.37 3.76
CA LEU A 227 -13.62 -13.93 3.68
C LEU A 227 -13.08 -14.38 5.04
N ARG A 228 -13.65 -13.87 6.13
CA ARG A 228 -13.29 -14.21 7.52
C ARG A 228 -11.82 -13.90 7.85
N ILE A 229 -11.30 -12.82 7.31
CA ILE A 229 -9.92 -12.36 7.50
C ILE A 229 -9.96 -10.89 7.91
N PRO A 230 -9.31 -10.48 9.02
CA PRO A 230 -9.27 -9.09 9.45
C PRO A 230 -8.45 -8.22 8.49
N MET A 231 -8.68 -6.90 8.53
CA MET A 231 -7.97 -5.93 7.69
C MET A 231 -7.54 -4.70 8.48
N ILE A 232 -6.33 -4.21 8.18
CA ILE A 232 -5.90 -2.85 8.48
C ILE A 232 -5.83 -2.07 7.17
N TYR A 233 -6.62 -1.01 7.09
CA TYR A 233 -6.68 -0.07 5.98
C TYR A 233 -5.90 1.19 6.36
N VAL A 234 -4.88 1.57 5.58
CA VAL A 234 -4.03 2.73 5.85
C VAL A 234 -4.11 3.70 4.68
N ASN A 235 -4.61 4.91 4.93
CA ASN A 235 -4.76 5.93 3.90
C ASN A 235 -3.88 7.15 4.18
N GLN A 236 -3.42 7.81 3.14
CA GLN A 236 -2.72 9.09 3.27
C GLN A 236 -3.71 10.23 3.57
N ARG A 237 -3.19 11.35 4.07
CA ARG A 237 -3.91 12.61 4.22
C ARG A 237 -3.18 13.74 3.47
N GLY A 238 -3.85 14.88 3.40
CA GLY A 238 -3.29 16.09 2.80
C GLY A 238 -3.92 16.44 1.46
N LEU A 239 -3.32 17.39 0.78
CA LEU A 239 -3.81 17.94 -0.47
C LEU A 239 -2.79 17.67 -1.58
N GLN A 240 -3.26 17.12 -2.70
CA GLN A 240 -2.43 16.92 -3.87
C GLN A 240 -3.05 17.59 -5.11
N ASN A 241 -2.19 18.18 -5.93
CA ASN A 241 -2.57 18.92 -7.12
C ASN A 241 -1.56 18.62 -8.24
N ASN A 242 -2.04 18.15 -9.37
CA ASN A 242 -1.23 17.87 -10.57
C ASN A 242 -1.36 18.97 -11.66
N GLY A 243 -1.88 20.14 -11.30
CA GLY A 243 -2.12 21.24 -12.23
C GLY A 243 -3.46 21.16 -12.98
N LYS A 244 -4.09 19.99 -13.06
CA LYS A 244 -5.39 19.79 -13.69
C LYS A 244 -6.47 19.48 -12.67
N THR A 245 -6.10 18.83 -11.60
CA THR A 245 -7.01 18.30 -10.57
C THR A 245 -6.39 18.50 -9.19
N CYS A 246 -7.21 18.98 -8.26
CA CYS A 246 -6.86 19.11 -6.85
C CYS A 246 -7.73 18.16 -6.03
N TYR A 247 -7.08 17.26 -5.29
CA TYR A 247 -7.76 16.33 -4.40
C TYR A 247 -7.25 16.48 -2.97
N THR A 248 -8.18 16.37 -2.04
CA THR A 248 -7.86 16.22 -0.63
C THR A 248 -7.97 14.74 -0.24
N PHE A 249 -7.06 14.29 0.59
CA PHE A 249 -7.04 12.96 1.18
C PHE A 249 -7.34 13.12 2.67
N ASP A 250 -8.39 12.47 3.14
CA ASP A 250 -8.90 12.63 4.50
C ASP A 250 -8.26 11.67 5.51
N GLY A 251 -7.50 10.69 5.01
CA GLY A 251 -6.96 9.62 5.85
C GLY A 251 -8.03 8.60 6.18
N MET A 252 -8.62 8.67 7.38
CA MET A 252 -9.60 7.69 7.85
C MET A 252 -9.04 6.26 7.86
N THR A 253 -7.79 6.14 8.32
CA THR A 253 -7.14 4.84 8.55
C THR A 253 -7.96 4.02 9.52
N ALA A 254 -8.23 2.75 9.21
CA ALA A 254 -9.20 1.94 9.93
C ALA A 254 -8.73 0.48 10.12
N ALA A 255 -9.29 -0.19 11.12
CA ALA A 255 -9.13 -1.61 11.32
C ALA A 255 -10.49 -2.30 11.40
N TYR A 256 -10.57 -3.47 10.80
CA TYR A 256 -11.76 -4.31 10.77
C TYR A 256 -11.40 -5.71 11.29
N ASP A 257 -12.32 -6.31 12.04
CA ASP A 257 -12.20 -7.71 12.44
C ASP A 257 -12.58 -8.68 11.29
N LYS A 258 -12.48 -9.96 11.55
CA LYS A 258 -12.82 -11.02 10.59
C LYS A 258 -14.33 -11.14 10.32
N GLU A 259 -15.15 -10.52 11.13
CA GLU A 259 -16.60 -10.38 10.94
C GLU A 259 -16.94 -9.18 10.04
N GLY A 260 -15.94 -8.35 9.67
CA GLY A 260 -16.11 -7.13 8.89
C GLY A 260 -16.55 -5.94 9.74
N THR A 261 -16.51 -6.05 11.07
CA THR A 261 -16.85 -4.96 11.98
C THR A 261 -15.72 -3.95 12.06
N LEU A 262 -16.06 -2.66 11.95
CA LEU A 262 -15.10 -1.58 12.19
C LEU A 262 -14.74 -1.54 13.69
N ILE A 263 -13.50 -1.87 14.03
CA ILE A 263 -13.02 -1.90 15.44
C ILE A 263 -12.28 -0.64 15.85
N ALA A 264 -11.69 0.08 14.90
CA ALA A 264 -11.04 1.36 15.15
C ALA A 264 -10.92 2.18 13.87
N GLU A 265 -10.99 3.50 14.01
CA GLU A 265 -10.81 4.45 12.91
C GLU A 265 -10.08 5.70 13.39
N ALA A 266 -9.17 6.20 12.56
CA ALA A 266 -8.51 7.48 12.76
C ALA A 266 -9.45 8.63 12.36
N ARG A 267 -9.33 9.77 13.04
CA ARG A 267 -10.09 10.98 12.66
C ARG A 267 -9.59 11.53 11.32
N PRO A 268 -10.50 12.11 10.52
CA PRO A 268 -10.13 12.71 9.24
C PRO A 268 -9.16 13.89 9.47
N TYR A 269 -8.18 14.02 8.58
CA TYR A 269 -7.18 15.08 8.52
C TYR A 269 -6.25 15.21 9.74
N GLU A 270 -6.46 14.43 10.81
CA GLU A 270 -5.54 14.42 11.95
C GLU A 270 -4.32 13.54 11.72
N GLU A 271 -3.21 13.79 12.46
CA GLU A 271 -2.12 12.83 12.59
C GLU A 271 -2.59 11.71 13.52
N PRO A 272 -2.98 10.53 13.03
CA PRO A 272 -3.44 9.49 13.92
C PRO A 272 -2.24 8.83 14.60
N ARG A 273 -2.47 8.45 15.82
CA ARG A 273 -1.53 7.68 16.63
C ARG A 273 -2.10 6.28 16.86
N CYS A 274 -2.45 5.59 15.77
CA CYS A 274 -3.04 4.27 15.89
C CYS A 274 -1.96 3.22 16.10
N LEU A 275 -2.07 2.49 17.19
CA LEU A 275 -1.35 1.26 17.44
C LEU A 275 -2.40 0.15 17.57
N PHE A 276 -2.40 -0.78 16.62
CA PHE A 276 -3.30 -1.92 16.66
C PHE A 276 -2.63 -3.11 17.34
N LEU A 277 -3.40 -3.82 18.15
CA LEU A 277 -2.99 -5.09 18.74
C LEU A 277 -3.63 -6.20 17.90
N PHE A 278 -2.80 -6.95 17.21
CA PHE A 278 -3.25 -8.09 16.42
C PHE A 278 -3.02 -9.40 17.16
N HIS A 279 -4.05 -10.21 17.25
CA HIS A 279 -4.01 -11.58 17.74
C HIS A 279 -4.32 -12.52 16.58
N ARG A 280 -3.54 -13.57 16.41
CA ARG A 280 -3.70 -14.51 15.31
C ARG A 280 -5.04 -15.28 15.37
N ASP A 281 -5.62 -15.37 16.56
CA ASP A 281 -6.87 -16.11 16.83
C ASP A 281 -8.11 -15.21 16.92
N SER A 282 -7.95 -13.90 16.69
CA SER A 282 -9.04 -12.91 16.80
C SER A 282 -9.70 -12.60 15.45
#